data_463836858eac16a3ef4ead123c5ac51f
#
_entry.id   463836858eac16a3ef4ead123c5ac51f
#
_cell.length_a   1.000
_cell.length_b   1.000
_cell.length_c   1.000
_cell.angle_alpha   90.00
_cell.angle_beta   90.00
_cell.angle_gamma   90.00
#
_symmetry.space_group_name_H-M   'P 1'
#
loop_
_entity.id
_entity.type
_entity.pdbx_description
1 polymer ?
#
loop_
_entity_poly.entity_id
_entity_poly.type
_entity_poly.pdbx_seq_one_letter_code
_entity_poly.pdbx_strand_id
1 'polypeptide(L)'
;MKKQLHFTPQASDFLTEQSAAVQKAFFEKLKKLSDDGLLREPDAKKIAPNLFEIRVKVTRMQYRLFYCYIDENGIWVLSGFVKKTQKTPENEIRKAIRIRKGVE
;
A
#
# COMPACT_ATOMS: atom_id res chain seq x y z
N MET A 1 18.12 3.63 4.16
CA MET A 1 18.02 2.95 5.45
C MET A 1 16.82 1.99 5.43
N LYS A 2 17.06 0.75 5.84
CA LYS A 2 16.05 -0.29 5.77
C LYS A 2 14.96 -0.09 6.80
N LYS A 3 13.69 -0.25 6.39
CA LYS A 3 12.53 -0.13 7.27
C LYS A 3 11.81 -1.45 7.39
N GLN A 4 11.23 -1.70 8.56
CA GLN A 4 10.48 -2.92 8.82
C GLN A 4 9.04 -2.76 8.35
N LEU A 5 8.55 -3.76 7.62
CA LEU A 5 7.16 -3.76 7.14
C LEU A 5 6.28 -4.57 8.09
N HIS A 6 5.14 -3.99 8.44
CA HIS A 6 4.09 -4.65 9.20
C HIS A 6 2.82 -4.66 8.36
N PHE A 7 2.07 -5.75 8.41
CA PHE A 7 0.86 -5.90 7.61
C PHE A 7 -0.35 -6.06 8.52
N THR A 8 -1.39 -5.29 8.27
CA THR A 8 -2.67 -5.50 8.93
C THR A 8 -3.33 -6.76 8.37
N PRO A 9 -4.31 -7.35 9.09
CA PRO A 9 -5.09 -8.43 8.51
C PRO A 9 -5.76 -8.06 7.20
N GLN A 10 -6.26 -6.81 7.08
CA GLN A 10 -6.90 -6.33 5.86
C GLN A 10 -5.93 -6.33 4.68
N ALA A 11 -4.69 -5.87 4.89
CA ALA A 11 -3.68 -5.86 3.84
C ALA A 11 -3.27 -7.28 3.45
N SER A 12 -3.05 -8.15 4.44
CA SER A 12 -2.72 -9.55 4.19
C SER A 12 -3.81 -10.25 3.39
N ASP A 13 -5.06 -10.07 3.80
CA ASP A 13 -6.21 -10.68 3.11
C ASP A 13 -6.28 -10.19 1.66
N PHE A 14 -6.14 -8.88 1.46
CA PHE A 14 -6.16 -8.34 0.10
C PHE A 14 -5.09 -8.99 -0.77
N LEU A 15 -3.86 -9.07 -0.26
CA LEU A 15 -2.73 -9.62 -1.02
C LEU A 15 -2.92 -11.11 -1.32
N THR A 16 -3.39 -11.90 -0.34
CA THR A 16 -3.57 -13.34 -0.56
C THR A 16 -4.68 -13.65 -1.55
N GLU A 17 -5.63 -12.75 -1.74
CA GLU A 17 -6.72 -12.93 -2.71
C GLU A 17 -6.28 -12.63 -4.15
N GLN A 18 -5.10 -12.04 -4.36
CA GLN A 18 -4.64 -11.66 -5.67
C GLN A 18 -3.91 -12.79 -6.38
N SER A 19 -3.82 -12.67 -7.72
CA SER A 19 -3.05 -13.62 -8.53
C SER A 19 -1.56 -13.55 -8.19
N ALA A 20 -0.83 -14.60 -8.57
CA ALA A 20 0.61 -14.63 -8.36
C ALA A 20 1.32 -13.45 -9.02
N ALA A 21 0.86 -13.03 -10.21
CA ALA A 21 1.46 -11.90 -10.92
C ALA A 21 1.28 -10.59 -10.14
N VAL A 22 0.10 -10.36 -9.57
CA VAL A 22 -0.18 -9.15 -8.78
C VAL A 22 0.62 -9.18 -7.49
N GLN A 23 0.65 -10.32 -6.81
CA GLN A 23 1.44 -10.49 -5.58
C GLN A 23 2.92 -10.19 -5.83
N LYS A 24 3.47 -10.74 -6.90
CA LYS A 24 4.87 -10.52 -7.26
C LYS A 24 5.15 -9.03 -7.48
N ALA A 25 4.26 -8.36 -8.22
CA ALA A 25 4.42 -6.93 -8.51
C ALA A 25 4.41 -6.09 -7.23
N PHE A 26 3.51 -6.39 -6.29
CA PHE A 26 3.48 -5.69 -5.01
C PHE A 26 4.71 -6.00 -4.17
N PHE A 27 5.12 -7.27 -4.09
CA PHE A 27 6.27 -7.65 -3.27
C PHE A 27 7.56 -7.00 -3.75
N GLU A 28 7.74 -6.84 -5.05
CA GLU A 28 8.89 -6.13 -5.60
C GLU A 28 8.93 -4.68 -5.12
N LYS A 29 7.78 -3.99 -5.14
CA LYS A 29 7.69 -2.61 -4.68
C LYS A 29 7.80 -2.49 -3.16
N LEU A 30 7.22 -3.43 -2.42
CA LEU A 30 7.34 -3.48 -0.97
C LEU A 30 8.79 -3.71 -0.54
N LYS A 31 9.52 -4.58 -1.25
CA LYS A 31 10.93 -4.79 -0.98
C LYS A 31 11.72 -3.50 -1.19
N LYS A 32 11.46 -2.80 -2.29
CA LYS A 32 12.11 -1.52 -2.57
C LYS A 32 11.78 -0.49 -1.50
N LEU A 33 10.52 -0.43 -1.08
CA LEU A 33 10.11 0.47 0.00
C LEU A 33 10.84 0.17 1.30
N SER A 34 10.94 -1.11 1.66
CA SER A 34 11.66 -1.52 2.85
C SER A 34 13.15 -1.18 2.78
N ASP A 35 13.78 -1.48 1.64
CA ASP A 35 15.22 -1.26 1.46
C ASP A 35 15.59 0.21 1.43
N ASP A 36 14.82 1.02 0.72
CA ASP A 36 15.11 2.43 0.49
C ASP A 36 14.44 3.37 1.51
N GLY A 37 13.43 2.87 2.19
CA GLY A 37 12.66 3.66 3.17
C GLY A 37 11.58 4.53 2.57
N LEU A 38 11.50 4.60 1.24
CA LEU A 38 10.46 5.37 0.55
C LEU A 38 10.30 4.87 -0.88
N LEU A 39 9.17 5.22 -1.47
CA LEU A 39 8.92 5.03 -2.90
C LEU A 39 8.56 6.38 -3.52
N ARG A 40 8.94 6.56 -4.77
CA ARG A 40 8.64 7.77 -5.54
C ARG A 40 7.63 7.46 -6.64
N GLU A 41 6.99 8.49 -7.19
CA GLU A 41 6.15 8.29 -8.37
C GLU A 41 7.01 7.76 -9.52
N PRO A 42 6.48 6.88 -10.36
CA PRO A 42 5.09 6.40 -10.41
C PRO A 42 4.78 5.21 -9.50
N ASP A 43 5.74 4.69 -8.75
CA ASP A 43 5.54 3.49 -7.91
C ASP A 43 4.57 3.74 -6.76
N ALA A 44 4.59 4.95 -6.20
CA ALA A 44 3.69 5.32 -5.12
C ALA A 44 3.37 6.80 -5.17
N LYS A 45 2.27 7.19 -4.51
CA LYS A 45 1.83 8.57 -4.43
C LYS A 45 1.30 8.86 -3.03
N LYS A 46 1.59 10.06 -2.53
CA LYS A 46 1.01 10.53 -1.27
C LYS A 46 -0.44 10.94 -1.51
N ILE A 47 -1.35 10.38 -0.73
CA ILE A 47 -2.80 10.59 -0.86
C ILE A 47 -3.31 11.59 0.18
N ALA A 48 -2.75 11.55 1.38
CA ALA A 48 -3.13 12.39 2.51
C ALA A 48 -1.94 12.44 3.46
N PRO A 49 -1.98 13.28 4.52
CA PRO A 49 -0.88 13.31 5.49
C PRO A 49 -0.60 11.90 6.03
N ASN A 50 0.64 11.46 5.89
CA ASN A 50 1.12 10.13 6.28
C ASN A 50 0.23 8.99 5.74
N LEU A 51 -0.23 9.14 4.51
CA LEU A 51 -0.97 8.08 3.81
C LEU A 51 -0.51 8.03 2.37
N PHE A 52 0.04 6.89 1.97
CA PHE A 52 0.63 6.69 0.66
C PHE A 52 -0.01 5.49 -0.01
N GLU A 53 0.01 5.49 -1.32
CA GLU A 53 -0.63 4.49 -2.15
C GLU A 53 0.40 3.89 -3.10
N ILE A 54 0.68 2.58 -2.96
CA ILE A 54 1.51 1.85 -3.92
C ILE A 54 0.63 1.51 -5.12
N ARG A 55 1.18 1.69 -6.31
CA ARG A 55 0.48 1.51 -7.58
C ARG A 55 1.05 0.33 -8.35
N VAL A 56 0.18 -0.61 -8.72
CA VAL A 56 0.54 -1.77 -9.51
C VAL A 56 -0.47 -1.90 -10.65
N LYS A 57 0.03 -2.16 -11.85
CA LYS A 57 -0.81 -2.43 -13.01
C LYS A 57 -0.38 -3.78 -13.59
N VAL A 58 -1.34 -4.71 -13.67
CA VAL A 58 -1.10 -6.02 -14.26
C VAL A 58 -2.17 -6.24 -15.32
N THR A 59 -1.74 -6.49 -16.55
CA THR A 59 -2.62 -6.54 -17.70
C THR A 59 -3.32 -5.20 -17.87
N ARG A 60 -4.63 -5.13 -17.69
CA ARG A 60 -5.40 -3.88 -17.82
C ARG A 60 -5.95 -3.41 -16.47
N MET A 61 -5.68 -4.18 -15.42
CA MET A 61 -6.23 -3.90 -14.10
C MET A 61 -5.22 -3.13 -13.27
N GLN A 62 -5.72 -2.19 -12.48
CA GLN A 62 -4.90 -1.39 -11.57
C GLN A 62 -5.23 -1.78 -10.13
N TYR A 63 -4.17 -1.92 -9.33
CA TYR A 63 -4.26 -2.35 -7.95
C TYR A 63 -3.57 -1.33 -7.08
N ARG A 64 -4.11 -1.08 -5.90
CA ARG A 64 -3.57 -0.09 -4.96
C ARG A 64 -3.41 -0.71 -3.58
N LEU A 65 -2.37 -0.27 -2.87
CA LEU A 65 -2.08 -0.75 -1.53
C LEU A 65 -1.64 0.44 -0.68
N PHE A 66 -2.38 0.75 0.37
CA PHE A 66 -2.08 1.88 1.24
C PHE A 66 -1.06 1.53 2.29
N TYR A 67 -0.18 2.48 2.61
CA TYR A 67 0.76 2.35 3.70
C TYR A 67 0.98 3.69 4.40
N CYS A 68 1.51 3.63 5.62
CA CYS A 68 1.89 4.81 6.39
C CYS A 68 3.16 4.52 7.17
N TYR A 69 3.80 5.57 7.65
CA TYR A 69 4.98 5.46 8.51
C TYR A 69 4.53 5.57 9.96
N ILE A 70 5.03 4.68 10.82
CA ILE A 70 4.70 4.71 12.23
C ILE A 70 5.81 5.42 13.02
N ASP A 71 7.05 5.14 12.66
CA ASP A 71 8.21 5.80 13.24
C ASP A 71 9.36 5.74 12.23
N GLU A 72 10.57 6.06 12.67
CA GLU A 72 11.74 6.08 11.78
C GLU A 72 12.04 4.74 11.15
N ASN A 73 11.62 3.64 11.78
CA ASN A 73 12.00 2.30 11.35
C ASN A 73 10.84 1.46 10.86
N GLY A 74 9.61 1.90 11.02
CA GLY A 74 8.44 1.07 10.76
C GLY A 74 7.46 1.64 9.75
N ILE A 75 6.93 0.74 8.92
CA ILE A 75 5.90 1.03 7.93
C ILE A 75 4.76 0.05 8.16
N TRP A 76 3.52 0.56 8.21
CA TRP A 76 2.33 -0.27 8.24
C TRP A 76 1.65 -0.28 6.88
N VAL A 77 1.46 -1.48 6.36
CA VAL A 77 0.66 -1.71 5.14
C VAL A 77 -0.76 -1.94 5.61
N LEU A 78 -1.68 -1.08 5.17
CA LEU A 78 -2.99 -0.90 5.81
C LEU A 78 -4.13 -1.66 5.14
N SER A 79 -4.33 -1.42 3.84
CA SER A 79 -5.41 -2.05 3.08
C SER A 79 -5.16 -1.87 1.60
N GLY A 80 -5.83 -2.68 0.78
CA GLY A 80 -5.70 -2.59 -0.65
C GLY A 80 -7.04 -2.68 -1.34
N PHE A 81 -7.06 -2.35 -2.62
CA PHE A 81 -8.27 -2.44 -3.42
C PHE A 81 -7.91 -2.50 -4.91
N VAL A 82 -8.87 -2.95 -5.72
CA VAL A 82 -8.75 -2.95 -7.17
C VAL A 82 -9.37 -1.65 -7.67
N LYS A 83 -8.57 -0.85 -8.38
CA LYS A 83 -9.00 0.47 -8.82
C LYS A 83 -9.78 0.37 -10.11
N LYS A 84 -11.02 0.87 -10.09
CA LYS A 84 -11.92 0.83 -11.25
C LYS A 84 -12.30 2.22 -11.76
N THR A 85 -11.82 3.29 -11.10
CA THR A 85 -12.15 4.67 -11.43
C THR A 85 -10.89 5.48 -11.65
N GLN A 86 -11.03 6.71 -12.15
CA GLN A 86 -9.90 7.61 -12.37
C GLN A 86 -9.25 8.04 -11.06
N LYS A 87 -10.06 8.35 -10.08
CA LYS A 87 -9.57 8.77 -8.76
C LYS A 87 -9.58 7.62 -7.77
N THR A 88 -8.72 7.69 -6.76
CA THR A 88 -8.80 6.80 -5.62
C THR A 88 -10.11 7.08 -4.89
N PRO A 89 -10.99 6.09 -4.69
CA PRO A 89 -12.29 6.31 -4.05
C PRO A 89 -12.15 6.81 -2.62
N GLU A 90 -12.96 7.80 -2.27
CA GLU A 90 -12.96 8.38 -0.93
C GLU A 90 -13.22 7.35 0.17
N ASN A 91 -14.11 6.38 -0.07
CA ASN A 91 -14.39 5.35 0.92
C ASN A 91 -13.18 4.47 1.21
N GLU A 92 -12.32 4.23 0.22
CA GLU A 92 -11.10 3.46 0.43
C GLU A 92 -10.08 4.27 1.23
N ILE A 93 -10.00 5.58 0.97
CA ILE A 93 -9.13 6.47 1.74
C ILE A 93 -9.58 6.53 3.20
N ARG A 94 -10.87 6.72 3.43
CA ARG A 94 -11.43 6.76 4.80
C ARG A 94 -11.21 5.45 5.54
N LYS A 95 -11.37 4.32 4.84
CA LYS A 95 -11.10 3.00 5.41
C LYS A 95 -9.64 2.88 5.85
N ALA A 96 -8.70 3.29 4.99
CA ALA A 96 -7.27 3.23 5.30
C ALA A 96 -6.93 4.12 6.50
N ILE A 97 -7.51 5.33 6.57
CA ILE A 97 -7.29 6.23 7.70
C ILE A 97 -7.80 5.62 9.00
N ARG A 98 -8.96 4.99 8.96
CA ARG A 98 -9.54 4.32 10.14
C ARG A 98 -8.62 3.19 10.62
N ILE A 99 -8.12 2.39 9.68
CA ILE A 99 -7.20 1.29 10.01
C ILE A 99 -5.90 1.86 10.58
N ARG A 100 -5.39 2.95 10.00
CA ARG A 100 -4.17 3.61 10.49
C ARG A 100 -4.32 4.04 11.95
N LYS A 101 -5.47 4.57 12.32
CA LYS A 101 -5.73 4.96 13.71
C LYS A 101 -5.63 3.78 14.67
N GLY A 102 -5.98 2.59 14.20
CA GLY A 102 -5.90 1.38 15.02
C GLY A 102 -4.48 0.86 15.22
N VAL A 103 -3.52 1.27 14.39
CA VAL A 103 -2.12 0.83 14.50
C VAL A 103 -1.18 1.91 15.02
N GLU A 104 -1.65 3.14 15.12
CA GLU A 104 -0.86 4.26 15.67
C GLU A 104 -0.65 4.15 17.18
#